data_f2ac2b5dced1faa392282cf00a83f437
#
_entry.id   f2ac2b5dced1faa392282cf00a83f437
#
_cell.length_a   1.000
_cell.length_b   1.000
_cell.length_c   1.000
_cell.angle_alpha   90.00
_cell.angle_beta   90.00
_cell.angle_gamma   90.00
#
_symmetry.space_group_name_H-M   'P 1'
#
loop_
_entity.id
_entity.type
_entity.pdbx_description
1 polymer ?
#
loop_
_entity_poly.entity_id
_entity_poly.type
_entity_poly.pdbx_seq_one_letter_code
_entity_poly.pdbx_strand_id
1 'polypeptide(L)'
;MSAFLVHGEWLEVPWGDGDLGSWADRSPLHEAASQGRLLALKTLLSQGYNVNTLTIDHVTPLHEACLGDHVGCARTLLEAGANVNATTIDGVTPLFNACSRGSANCVELLLEYGAKAQLETCLPSPAHEAASKGHSDCLEVLISWGIDVDQDIPHLGTPLYVACKGQHLACVRKLLYAGANVEHGRHLETPLHAAAQQSSTDIISLLLDFGADINAKNTDYKRPVDVAAARSSVERYLLQYEANPCSLCQLCRLSIRKCMGQSRLHLIPCLQLPTVLKNFLQYRETIRNF
;
A
#
# COMPACT_ATOMS: atom_id res chain seq x y z
N MET A 1 -7.70 -1.96 -16.04
CA MET A 1 -7.06 -0.64 -16.14
C MET A 1 -5.67 -0.79 -15.55
N SER A 2 -4.64 -0.80 -16.38
CA SER A 2 -3.26 -0.75 -15.92
C SER A 2 -2.79 0.68 -16.10
N ALA A 3 -2.24 1.28 -15.07
CA ALA A 3 -1.67 2.61 -15.14
C ALA A 3 -0.19 2.47 -15.48
N PHE A 4 0.24 3.09 -16.57
CA PHE A 4 1.65 3.17 -16.96
C PHE A 4 2.18 4.56 -16.63
N LEU A 5 3.41 4.62 -16.12
CA LEU A 5 4.11 5.87 -15.83
C LEU A 5 4.77 6.37 -17.12
N VAL A 6 4.21 7.40 -17.76
CA VAL A 6 4.86 8.09 -18.87
C VAL A 6 5.10 9.54 -18.46
N HIS A 7 6.37 9.97 -18.44
CA HIS A 7 6.80 11.33 -18.08
C HIS A 7 6.32 11.85 -16.71
N GLY A 8 6.17 10.96 -15.69
CA GLY A 8 5.84 11.37 -14.33
C GLY A 8 4.36 11.52 -14.00
N GLU A 9 3.47 11.20 -14.93
CA GLU A 9 2.04 11.14 -14.73
C GLU A 9 1.51 9.72 -14.91
N TRP A 10 0.61 9.29 -14.01
CA TRP A 10 -0.11 8.03 -14.16
C TRP A 10 -1.23 8.23 -15.18
N LEU A 11 -1.05 7.71 -16.39
CA LEU A 11 -2.12 7.64 -17.38
C LEU A 11 -2.91 6.34 -17.14
N GLU A 12 -4.17 6.50 -16.77
CA GLU A 12 -5.13 5.40 -16.87
C GLU A 12 -5.39 5.12 -18.34
N VAL A 13 -4.83 4.02 -18.85
CA VAL A 13 -5.15 3.55 -20.18
C VAL A 13 -6.35 2.62 -20.07
N PRO A 14 -7.51 2.97 -20.63
CA PRO A 14 -8.60 2.01 -20.75
C PRO A 14 -8.11 0.88 -21.68
N TRP A 15 -8.32 -0.36 -21.26
CA TRP A 15 -8.13 -1.51 -22.12
C TRP A 15 -9.04 -1.34 -23.35
N GLY A 16 -8.51 -0.70 -24.39
CA GLY A 16 -9.17 -0.66 -25.69
C GLY A 16 -9.07 -2.03 -26.34
N ASP A 17 -10.12 -2.42 -27.03
CA ASP A 17 -10.27 -3.68 -27.79
C ASP A 17 -9.26 -3.87 -28.95
N GLY A 18 -8.04 -3.35 -28.81
CA GLY A 18 -7.07 -3.24 -29.89
C GLY A 18 -5.72 -3.95 -29.70
N ASP A 19 -5.44 -4.57 -28.56
CA ASP A 19 -4.14 -5.22 -28.33
C ASP A 19 -4.17 -6.71 -28.71
N LEU A 20 -4.35 -7.00 -29.98
CA LEU A 20 -4.25 -8.36 -30.56
C LEU A 20 -2.82 -8.93 -30.49
N GLY A 21 -1.80 -8.13 -30.20
CA GLY A 21 -0.39 -8.54 -30.11
C GLY A 21 -0.05 -9.36 -28.86
N SER A 22 -0.58 -8.98 -27.71
CA SER A 22 -0.24 -9.58 -26.41
C SER A 22 -0.88 -10.96 -26.15
N TRP A 23 -1.97 -11.30 -26.85
CA TRP A 23 -2.67 -12.58 -26.66
C TRP A 23 -2.11 -13.72 -27.48
N ALA A 24 -1.40 -13.44 -28.58
CA ALA A 24 -0.89 -14.44 -29.51
C ALA A 24 0.21 -15.33 -28.92
N ASP A 25 0.93 -14.86 -27.88
CA ASP A 25 2.08 -15.55 -27.30
C ASP A 25 1.77 -16.26 -25.97
N ARG A 26 0.53 -16.23 -25.54
CA ARG A 26 0.11 -16.91 -24.31
C ARG A 26 0.08 -18.42 -24.50
N SER A 27 0.84 -19.13 -23.68
CA SER A 27 0.76 -20.58 -23.65
C SER A 27 -0.57 -21.03 -23.00
N PRO A 28 -1.03 -22.27 -23.26
CA PRO A 28 -2.22 -22.83 -22.57
C PRO A 28 -2.15 -22.73 -21.04
N LEU A 29 -0.94 -22.70 -20.49
CA LEU A 29 -0.72 -22.57 -19.05
C LEU A 29 -1.05 -21.14 -18.53
N HIS A 30 -0.72 -20.10 -19.32
CA HIS A 30 -1.12 -18.72 -19.01
C HIS A 30 -2.63 -18.58 -19.03
N GLU A 31 -3.29 -19.14 -20.04
CA GLU A 31 -4.76 -19.07 -20.13
C GLU A 31 -5.44 -19.80 -18.98
N ALA A 32 -4.98 -21.02 -18.64
CA ALA A 32 -5.51 -21.76 -17.52
C ALA A 32 -5.30 -21.02 -16.19
N ALA A 33 -4.18 -20.34 -16.02
CA ALA A 33 -3.85 -19.56 -14.83
C ALA A 33 -4.73 -18.30 -14.74
N SER A 34 -4.89 -17.54 -15.83
CA SER A 34 -5.68 -16.30 -15.86
C SER A 34 -7.18 -16.53 -15.65
N GLN A 35 -7.68 -17.70 -16.06
CA GLN A 35 -9.08 -18.07 -15.92
C GLN A 35 -9.38 -18.91 -14.66
N GLY A 36 -8.37 -19.18 -13.84
CA GLY A 36 -8.54 -19.97 -12.61
C GLY A 36 -8.90 -21.43 -12.84
N ARG A 37 -8.60 -21.99 -14.03
CA ARG A 37 -8.92 -23.37 -14.41
C ARG A 37 -7.93 -24.36 -13.78
N LEU A 38 -8.06 -24.57 -12.47
CA LEU A 38 -7.13 -25.36 -11.67
C LEU A 38 -6.90 -26.79 -12.21
N LEU A 39 -7.94 -27.49 -12.65
CA LEU A 39 -7.81 -28.85 -13.19
C LEU A 39 -7.04 -28.86 -14.52
N ALA A 40 -7.35 -27.93 -15.41
CA ALA A 40 -6.63 -27.78 -16.67
C ALA A 40 -5.15 -27.45 -16.42
N LEU A 41 -4.87 -26.53 -15.48
CA LEU A 41 -3.51 -26.15 -15.09
C LEU A 41 -2.72 -27.38 -14.56
N LYS A 42 -3.30 -28.20 -13.67
CA LYS A 42 -2.67 -29.44 -13.17
C LYS A 42 -2.42 -30.45 -14.29
N THR A 43 -3.35 -30.60 -15.22
CA THR A 43 -3.18 -31.51 -16.37
C THR A 43 -2.04 -31.03 -17.26
N LEU A 44 -1.95 -29.74 -17.58
CA LEU A 44 -0.86 -29.18 -18.40
C LEU A 44 0.50 -29.36 -17.72
N LEU A 45 0.60 -29.11 -16.41
CA LEU A 45 1.84 -29.34 -15.64
C LEU A 45 2.24 -30.82 -15.65
N SER A 46 1.27 -31.76 -15.51
CA SER A 46 1.56 -33.20 -15.58
C SER A 46 2.00 -33.67 -16.99
N GLN A 47 1.63 -32.93 -18.03
CA GLN A 47 2.09 -33.14 -19.41
C GLN A 47 3.49 -32.56 -19.67
N GLY A 48 4.12 -31.93 -18.68
CA GLY A 48 5.48 -31.42 -18.80
C GLY A 48 5.58 -29.99 -19.35
N TYR A 49 4.49 -29.21 -19.35
CA TYR A 49 4.57 -27.80 -19.71
C TYR A 49 5.47 -27.06 -18.72
N ASN A 50 6.35 -26.19 -19.25
CA ASN A 50 7.25 -25.40 -18.41
C ASN A 50 6.46 -24.36 -17.59
N VAL A 51 6.54 -24.48 -16.26
CA VAL A 51 5.85 -23.58 -15.31
C VAL A 51 6.30 -22.13 -15.42
N ASN A 52 7.53 -21.89 -15.89
CA ASN A 52 8.14 -20.57 -16.05
C ASN A 52 8.13 -20.07 -17.50
N THR A 53 7.19 -20.55 -18.32
CA THR A 53 7.01 -20.04 -19.68
C THR A 53 6.75 -18.54 -19.66
N LEU A 54 7.39 -17.80 -20.56
CA LEU A 54 7.28 -16.34 -20.66
C LEU A 54 6.50 -15.95 -21.92
N THR A 55 5.70 -14.90 -21.81
CA THR A 55 5.21 -14.15 -22.96
C THR A 55 6.30 -13.21 -23.48
N ILE A 56 6.05 -12.48 -24.58
CA ILE A 56 6.97 -11.43 -25.10
C ILE A 56 7.29 -10.42 -23.99
N ASP A 57 6.31 -10.04 -23.19
CA ASP A 57 6.47 -9.08 -22.08
C ASP A 57 7.02 -9.71 -20.79
N HIS A 58 7.56 -10.92 -20.87
CA HIS A 58 8.07 -11.69 -19.76
C HIS A 58 7.02 -12.00 -18.66
N VAL A 59 5.74 -11.99 -19.00
CA VAL A 59 4.68 -12.40 -18.08
C VAL A 59 4.74 -13.92 -17.90
N THR A 60 4.67 -14.41 -16.66
CA THR A 60 4.59 -15.85 -16.34
C THR A 60 3.13 -16.24 -16.01
N PRO A 61 2.77 -17.55 -16.04
CA PRO A 61 1.49 -18.02 -15.56
C PRO A 61 1.18 -17.61 -14.11
N LEU A 62 2.22 -17.46 -13.26
CA LEU A 62 2.07 -17.00 -11.89
C LEU A 62 1.60 -15.53 -11.81
N HIS A 63 2.10 -14.65 -12.68
CA HIS A 63 1.61 -13.28 -12.77
C HIS A 63 0.11 -13.24 -13.08
N GLU A 64 -0.32 -14.07 -14.03
CA GLU A 64 -1.74 -14.16 -14.44
C GLU A 64 -2.62 -14.70 -13.33
N ALA A 65 -2.18 -15.76 -12.63
CA ALA A 65 -2.91 -16.32 -11.50
C ALA A 65 -3.09 -15.29 -10.37
N CYS A 66 -2.05 -14.49 -10.08
CA CYS A 66 -2.07 -13.46 -9.05
C CYS A 66 -2.97 -12.28 -9.45
N LEU A 67 -2.91 -11.85 -10.72
CA LEU A 67 -3.76 -10.79 -11.24
C LEU A 67 -5.24 -11.20 -11.29
N GLY A 68 -5.51 -12.50 -11.51
CA GLY A 68 -6.86 -13.07 -11.51
C GLY A 68 -7.43 -13.39 -10.12
N ASP A 69 -6.66 -13.24 -9.04
CA ASP A 69 -7.00 -13.68 -7.68
C ASP A 69 -7.25 -15.21 -7.58
N HIS A 70 -6.51 -15.99 -8.36
CA HIS A 70 -6.66 -17.43 -8.41
C HIS A 70 -5.66 -18.14 -7.49
N VAL A 71 -5.88 -18.05 -6.17
CA VAL A 71 -4.99 -18.58 -5.12
C VAL A 71 -4.64 -20.06 -5.33
N GLY A 72 -5.63 -20.90 -5.73
CA GLY A 72 -5.40 -22.32 -5.99
C GLY A 72 -4.46 -22.57 -7.17
N CYS A 73 -4.57 -21.79 -8.24
CA CYS A 73 -3.66 -21.86 -9.39
C CYS A 73 -2.27 -21.35 -9.00
N ALA A 74 -2.18 -20.22 -8.29
CA ALA A 74 -0.92 -19.67 -7.80
C ALA A 74 -0.18 -20.68 -6.92
N ARG A 75 -0.85 -21.34 -5.96
CA ARG A 75 -0.28 -22.39 -5.12
C ARG A 75 0.26 -23.56 -5.95
N THR A 76 -0.53 -24.06 -6.89
CA THR A 76 -0.12 -25.19 -7.75
C THR A 76 1.10 -24.85 -8.62
N LEU A 77 1.17 -23.60 -9.14
CA LEU A 77 2.33 -23.13 -9.90
C LEU A 77 3.58 -23.03 -9.01
N LEU A 78 3.45 -22.49 -7.80
CA LEU A 78 4.55 -22.40 -6.84
C LEU A 78 5.06 -23.78 -6.39
N GLU A 79 4.16 -24.73 -6.12
CA GLU A 79 4.50 -26.12 -5.81
C GLU A 79 5.22 -26.83 -6.98
N ALA A 80 4.91 -26.43 -8.22
CA ALA A 80 5.58 -26.92 -9.43
C ALA A 80 6.91 -26.20 -9.74
N GLY A 81 7.37 -25.28 -8.88
CA GLY A 81 8.63 -24.56 -9.02
C GLY A 81 8.56 -23.27 -9.84
N ALA A 82 7.41 -22.58 -9.84
CA ALA A 82 7.32 -21.25 -10.43
C ALA A 82 8.27 -20.28 -9.73
N ASN A 83 8.95 -19.43 -10.52
CA ASN A 83 9.77 -18.35 -9.95
C ASN A 83 8.88 -17.27 -9.33
N VAL A 84 8.85 -17.23 -7.98
CA VAL A 84 8.04 -16.30 -7.20
C VAL A 84 8.43 -14.82 -7.43
N ASN A 85 9.71 -14.58 -7.80
CA ASN A 85 10.28 -13.26 -8.04
C ASN A 85 10.51 -12.98 -9.54
N ALA A 86 9.79 -13.66 -10.42
CA ALA A 86 9.84 -13.35 -11.85
C ALA A 86 9.41 -11.89 -12.09
N THR A 87 10.05 -11.21 -13.04
CA THR A 87 9.73 -9.83 -13.40
C THR A 87 9.34 -9.73 -14.87
N THR A 88 8.33 -8.95 -15.15
CA THR A 88 8.01 -8.53 -16.53
C THR A 88 9.07 -7.57 -17.05
N ILE A 89 8.99 -7.21 -18.34
CA ILE A 89 9.88 -6.18 -18.94
C ILE A 89 9.77 -4.83 -18.19
N ASP A 90 8.58 -4.52 -17.63
CA ASP A 90 8.33 -3.31 -16.84
C ASP A 90 8.75 -3.49 -15.37
N GLY A 91 9.32 -4.62 -14.99
CA GLY A 91 9.76 -4.91 -13.62
C GLY A 91 8.63 -5.30 -12.66
N VAL A 92 7.43 -5.57 -13.17
CA VAL A 92 6.28 -6.02 -12.35
C VAL A 92 6.50 -7.44 -11.87
N THR A 93 6.18 -7.73 -10.59
CA THR A 93 6.26 -9.05 -9.98
C THR A 93 4.87 -9.65 -9.74
N PRO A 94 4.76 -10.99 -9.54
CA PRO A 94 3.51 -11.61 -9.11
C PRO A 94 2.94 -11.00 -7.83
N LEU A 95 3.82 -10.61 -6.88
CA LEU A 95 3.41 -9.95 -5.64
C LEU A 95 2.78 -8.57 -5.88
N PHE A 96 3.35 -7.80 -6.81
CA PHE A 96 2.78 -6.53 -7.23
C PHE A 96 1.37 -6.73 -7.83
N ASN A 97 1.20 -7.73 -8.71
CA ASN A 97 -0.10 -8.06 -9.31
C ASN A 97 -1.13 -8.46 -8.25
N ALA A 98 -0.73 -9.28 -7.26
CA ALA A 98 -1.60 -9.65 -6.15
C ALA A 98 -2.04 -8.43 -5.32
N CYS A 99 -1.13 -7.48 -5.07
CA CYS A 99 -1.44 -6.22 -4.39
C CYS A 99 -2.33 -5.30 -5.23
N SER A 100 -2.10 -5.22 -6.53
CA SER A 100 -2.93 -4.44 -7.46
C SER A 100 -4.35 -4.98 -7.54
N ARG A 101 -4.52 -6.30 -7.46
CA ARG A 101 -5.83 -6.96 -7.44
C ARG A 101 -6.53 -6.87 -6.09
N GLY A 102 -5.78 -6.75 -5.00
CA GLY A 102 -6.31 -6.77 -3.63
C GLY A 102 -6.45 -8.16 -3.02
N SER A 103 -5.75 -9.14 -3.56
CA SER A 103 -5.78 -10.52 -3.08
C SER A 103 -4.82 -10.74 -1.91
N ALA A 104 -5.28 -10.51 -0.69
CA ALA A 104 -4.48 -10.73 0.52
C ALA A 104 -4.01 -12.19 0.63
N ASN A 105 -4.82 -13.16 0.21
CA ASN A 105 -4.47 -14.58 0.22
C ASN A 105 -3.33 -14.91 -0.76
N CYS A 106 -3.32 -14.31 -1.95
CA CYS A 106 -2.19 -14.45 -2.89
C CYS A 106 -0.94 -13.76 -2.34
N VAL A 107 -1.09 -12.59 -1.72
CA VAL A 107 0.04 -11.87 -1.08
C VAL A 107 0.70 -12.73 -0.02
N GLU A 108 -0.10 -13.29 0.91
CA GLU A 108 0.39 -14.17 1.97
C GLU A 108 1.10 -15.40 1.38
N LEU A 109 0.45 -16.08 0.44
CA LEU A 109 1.02 -17.24 -0.24
C LEU A 109 2.37 -16.92 -0.91
N LEU A 110 2.47 -15.83 -1.65
CA LEU A 110 3.71 -15.45 -2.31
C LEU A 110 4.84 -15.15 -1.32
N LEU A 111 4.53 -14.48 -0.20
CA LEU A 111 5.49 -14.21 0.86
C LEU A 111 5.96 -15.48 1.56
N GLU A 112 5.08 -16.46 1.80
CA GLU A 112 5.42 -17.79 2.31
C GLU A 112 6.44 -18.50 1.40
N TYR A 113 6.34 -18.31 0.08
CA TYR A 113 7.26 -18.87 -0.92
C TYR A 113 8.49 -17.99 -1.20
N GLY A 114 8.71 -16.93 -0.39
CA GLY A 114 9.92 -16.11 -0.46
C GLY A 114 9.85 -14.96 -1.48
N ALA A 115 8.65 -14.45 -1.78
CA ALA A 115 8.52 -13.25 -2.58
C ALA A 115 9.20 -12.06 -1.88
N LYS A 116 9.98 -11.30 -2.64
CA LYS A 116 10.62 -10.07 -2.15
C LYS A 116 9.61 -8.93 -2.20
N ALA A 117 9.23 -8.44 -1.03
CA ALA A 117 8.32 -7.29 -0.91
C ALA A 117 8.98 -5.96 -1.26
N GLN A 118 10.30 -5.90 -1.22
CA GLN A 118 11.10 -4.74 -1.59
C GLN A 118 12.03 -5.13 -2.73
N LEU A 119 11.92 -4.42 -3.84
CA LEU A 119 12.85 -4.51 -4.96
C LEU A 119 13.70 -3.23 -4.94
N GLU A 120 14.97 -3.34 -5.28
CA GLU A 120 15.90 -2.22 -5.42
C GLU A 120 15.65 -1.45 -6.74
N THR A 121 14.39 -1.21 -7.08
CA THR A 121 13.99 -0.55 -8.31
C THR A 121 13.31 0.78 -8.00
N CYS A 122 13.35 1.71 -8.96
CA CYS A 122 12.60 2.97 -8.88
C CYS A 122 11.08 2.79 -9.11
N LEU A 123 10.62 1.54 -9.22
CA LEU A 123 9.22 1.21 -9.46
C LEU A 123 8.42 1.22 -8.13
N PRO A 124 7.11 1.47 -8.20
CA PRO A 124 6.26 1.36 -7.03
C PRO A 124 6.39 -0.01 -6.37
N SER A 125 6.62 -0.03 -5.05
CA SER A 125 6.62 -1.29 -4.33
C SER A 125 5.19 -1.85 -4.21
N PRO A 126 5.02 -3.16 -3.90
CA PRO A 126 3.71 -3.75 -3.62
C PRO A 126 2.90 -2.98 -2.58
N ALA A 127 3.58 -2.36 -1.58
CA ALA A 127 2.93 -1.54 -0.56
C ALA A 127 2.37 -0.23 -1.13
N HIS A 128 3.07 0.42 -2.06
CA HIS A 128 2.56 1.62 -2.75
C HIS A 128 1.35 1.27 -3.60
N GLU A 129 1.39 0.15 -4.32
CA GLU A 129 0.27 -0.29 -5.16
C GLU A 129 -0.96 -0.62 -4.31
N ALA A 130 -0.80 -1.40 -3.23
CA ALA A 130 -1.87 -1.69 -2.29
C ALA A 130 -2.45 -0.41 -1.67
N ALA A 131 -1.59 0.57 -1.31
CA ALA A 131 -1.98 1.85 -0.76
C ALA A 131 -2.75 2.71 -1.77
N SER A 132 -2.30 2.74 -3.04
CA SER A 132 -2.93 3.53 -4.11
C SER A 132 -4.30 3.01 -4.52
N LYS A 133 -4.50 1.68 -4.46
CA LYS A 133 -5.77 1.01 -4.78
C LYS A 133 -6.71 0.86 -3.60
N GLY A 134 -6.26 1.18 -2.37
CA GLY A 134 -7.08 1.06 -1.17
C GLY A 134 -7.19 -0.36 -0.60
N HIS A 135 -6.30 -1.26 -0.97
CA HIS A 135 -6.31 -2.65 -0.54
C HIS A 135 -5.67 -2.83 0.86
N SER A 136 -6.43 -2.44 1.88
CA SER A 136 -5.96 -2.41 3.27
C SER A 136 -5.53 -3.78 3.80
N ASP A 137 -6.16 -4.86 3.35
CA ASP A 137 -5.85 -6.22 3.82
C ASP A 137 -4.52 -6.72 3.26
N CYS A 138 -4.20 -6.37 2.01
CA CYS A 138 -2.87 -6.63 1.45
C CYS A 138 -1.79 -5.87 2.22
N LEU A 139 -2.04 -4.59 2.58
CA LEU A 139 -1.11 -3.82 3.42
C LEU A 139 -0.91 -4.46 4.79
N GLU A 140 -1.98 -4.98 5.43
CA GLU A 140 -1.86 -5.65 6.72
C GLU A 140 -0.94 -6.87 6.64
N VAL A 141 -1.13 -7.70 5.61
CA VAL A 141 -0.25 -8.86 5.39
C VAL A 141 1.20 -8.38 5.16
N LEU A 142 1.43 -7.43 4.26
CA LEU A 142 2.78 -6.90 4.00
C LEU A 142 3.44 -6.36 5.26
N ILE A 143 2.70 -5.58 6.08
CA ILE A 143 3.19 -5.03 7.36
C ILE A 143 3.55 -6.15 8.34
N SER A 144 2.74 -7.21 8.44
CA SER A 144 3.01 -8.35 9.32
C SER A 144 4.28 -9.10 8.95
N TRP A 145 4.67 -9.05 7.67
CA TRP A 145 5.93 -9.61 7.14
C TRP A 145 7.11 -8.64 7.25
N GLY A 146 6.92 -7.48 7.90
CA GLY A 146 7.99 -6.56 8.27
C GLY A 146 8.52 -5.69 7.13
N ILE A 147 7.66 -5.28 6.20
CA ILE A 147 8.06 -4.32 5.16
C ILE A 147 8.44 -2.96 5.79
N ASP A 148 9.27 -2.21 5.09
CA ASP A 148 9.49 -0.81 5.41
C ASP A 148 8.25 0.01 5.01
N VAL A 149 7.51 0.51 6.02
CA VAL A 149 6.28 1.30 5.82
C VAL A 149 6.57 2.72 5.35
N ASP A 150 7.81 3.18 5.49
CA ASP A 150 8.28 4.51 5.08
C ASP A 150 9.16 4.46 3.83
N GLN A 151 9.15 3.35 3.09
CA GLN A 151 9.89 3.27 1.84
C GLN A 151 9.49 4.45 0.93
N ASP A 152 10.47 5.31 0.64
CA ASP A 152 10.28 6.46 -0.24
C ASP A 152 10.69 6.11 -1.67
N ILE A 153 9.81 6.38 -2.61
CA ILE A 153 10.08 6.23 -4.04
C ILE A 153 10.11 7.62 -4.67
N PRO A 154 11.21 7.97 -5.35
CA PRO A 154 11.32 9.24 -6.05
C PRO A 154 10.07 9.48 -6.92
N HIS A 155 9.51 10.67 -6.89
CA HIS A 155 8.29 11.10 -7.61
C HIS A 155 6.95 10.52 -7.12
N LEU A 156 6.94 9.47 -6.29
CA LEU A 156 5.73 8.90 -5.73
C LEU A 156 5.53 9.23 -4.26
N GLY A 157 6.62 9.28 -3.50
CA GLY A 157 6.64 9.46 -2.05
C GLY A 157 6.45 8.14 -1.30
N THR A 158 5.95 8.21 -0.07
CA THR A 158 5.72 7.06 0.80
C THR A 158 4.34 6.41 0.57
N PRO A 159 4.13 5.14 0.99
CA PRO A 159 2.81 4.50 0.94
C PRO A 159 1.74 5.30 1.67
N LEU A 160 2.09 5.95 2.80
CA LEU A 160 1.16 6.81 3.55
C LEU A 160 0.70 8.02 2.72
N TYR A 161 1.65 8.69 2.05
CA TYR A 161 1.32 9.82 1.17
C TYR A 161 0.38 9.38 0.04
N VAL A 162 0.68 8.26 -0.60
CA VAL A 162 -0.13 7.71 -1.69
C VAL A 162 -1.54 7.34 -1.20
N ALA A 163 -1.66 6.70 -0.02
CA ALA A 163 -2.95 6.37 0.57
C ALA A 163 -3.79 7.63 0.90
N CYS A 164 -3.14 8.70 1.39
CA CYS A 164 -3.81 9.99 1.64
C CYS A 164 -4.30 10.63 0.34
N LYS A 165 -3.48 10.63 -0.71
CA LYS A 165 -3.83 11.13 -2.04
C LYS A 165 -5.02 10.36 -2.65
N GLY A 166 -5.07 9.03 -2.44
CA GLY A 166 -6.17 8.16 -2.88
C GLY A 166 -7.41 8.19 -1.97
N GLN A 167 -7.40 8.92 -0.87
CA GLN A 167 -8.48 8.97 0.14
C GLN A 167 -8.80 7.60 0.78
N HIS A 168 -7.83 6.71 0.88
CA HIS A 168 -8.01 5.36 1.40
C HIS A 168 -7.82 5.30 2.92
N LEU A 169 -8.82 5.75 3.69
CA LEU A 169 -8.79 5.85 5.16
C LEU A 169 -8.34 4.55 5.85
N ALA A 170 -8.79 3.38 5.37
CA ALA A 170 -8.40 2.10 5.96
C ALA A 170 -6.89 1.83 5.81
N CYS A 171 -6.31 2.15 4.64
CA CYS A 171 -4.87 2.04 4.40
C CYS A 171 -4.08 3.02 5.26
N VAL A 172 -4.51 4.29 5.31
CA VAL A 172 -3.91 5.34 6.16
C VAL A 172 -3.88 4.87 7.62
N ARG A 173 -4.99 4.34 8.12
CA ARG A 173 -5.08 3.83 9.49
C ARG A 173 -4.06 2.71 9.77
N LYS A 174 -3.99 1.71 8.89
CA LYS A 174 -3.06 0.58 9.06
C LYS A 174 -1.60 1.01 9.02
N LEU A 175 -1.24 1.90 8.09
CA LEU A 175 0.12 2.45 7.98
C LEU A 175 0.51 3.26 9.23
N LEU A 176 -0.38 4.13 9.72
CA LEU A 176 -0.12 4.91 10.94
C LEU A 176 0.00 4.03 12.20
N TYR A 177 -0.80 2.98 12.30
CA TYR A 177 -0.69 2.03 13.42
C TYR A 177 0.61 1.23 13.35
N ALA A 178 1.09 0.92 12.16
CA ALA A 178 2.40 0.31 11.94
C ALA A 178 3.57 1.27 12.22
N GLY A 179 3.29 2.57 12.41
CA GLY A 179 4.28 3.57 12.77
C GLY A 179 4.82 4.38 11.60
N ALA A 180 4.15 4.42 10.48
CA ALA A 180 4.54 5.27 9.35
C ALA A 180 4.74 6.73 9.78
N ASN A 181 5.77 7.37 9.22
CA ASN A 181 6.12 8.75 9.52
C ASN A 181 5.10 9.71 8.89
N VAL A 182 4.36 10.43 9.72
CA VAL A 182 3.31 11.36 9.28
C VAL A 182 3.83 12.57 8.49
N GLU A 183 5.14 12.87 8.60
CA GLU A 183 5.77 14.00 7.91
C GLU A 183 6.43 13.59 6.59
N HIS A 184 6.63 12.29 6.38
CA HIS A 184 7.35 11.80 5.21
C HIS A 184 6.36 11.58 4.05
N GLY A 185 6.40 12.47 3.09
CA GLY A 185 5.54 12.41 1.91
C GLY A 185 6.35 12.39 0.61
N ARG A 186 5.96 13.24 -0.35
CA ARG A 186 6.63 13.38 -1.64
C ARG A 186 7.36 14.72 -1.69
N HIS A 187 8.70 14.70 -1.82
CA HIS A 187 9.53 15.90 -1.67
C HIS A 187 9.25 16.59 -0.32
N LEU A 188 8.77 17.81 -0.32
CA LEU A 188 8.33 18.54 0.89
C LEU A 188 6.81 18.52 1.09
N GLU A 189 6.08 17.82 0.23
CA GLU A 189 4.62 17.69 0.36
C GLU A 189 4.29 16.55 1.33
N THR A 190 3.79 16.88 2.52
CA THR A 190 3.46 15.89 3.55
C THR A 190 2.14 15.17 3.24
N PRO A 191 1.88 13.98 3.86
CA PRO A 191 0.58 13.32 3.77
C PRO A 191 -0.61 14.22 4.14
N LEU A 192 -0.39 15.19 5.05
CA LEU A 192 -1.43 16.16 5.44
C LEU A 192 -1.76 17.13 4.29
N HIS A 193 -0.78 17.55 3.48
CA HIS A 193 -1.03 18.33 2.26
C HIS A 193 -1.88 17.54 1.27
N ALA A 194 -1.51 16.28 1.01
CA ALA A 194 -2.26 15.42 0.10
C ALA A 194 -3.71 15.23 0.57
N ALA A 195 -3.93 14.98 1.86
CA ALA A 195 -5.26 14.85 2.44
C ALA A 195 -6.07 16.16 2.34
N ALA A 196 -5.42 17.31 2.53
CA ALA A 196 -6.07 18.63 2.45
C ALA A 196 -6.52 18.96 1.01
N GLN A 197 -5.74 18.60 0.00
CA GLN A 197 -6.11 18.74 -1.41
C GLN A 197 -7.33 17.89 -1.78
N GLN A 198 -7.45 16.69 -1.20
CA GLN A 198 -8.52 15.74 -1.48
C GLN A 198 -9.79 15.93 -0.65
N SER A 199 -9.82 16.92 0.23
CA SER A 199 -10.99 17.29 1.06
C SER A 199 -11.48 16.20 2.04
N SER A 200 -10.58 15.33 2.51
CA SER A 200 -10.92 14.25 3.45
C SER A 200 -10.68 14.65 4.90
N THR A 201 -11.74 15.06 5.60
CA THR A 201 -11.67 15.46 7.02
C THR A 201 -11.27 14.32 7.95
N ASP A 202 -11.71 13.08 7.67
CA ASP A 202 -11.41 11.93 8.51
C ASP A 202 -9.93 11.55 8.47
N ILE A 203 -9.32 11.61 7.28
CA ILE A 203 -7.88 11.37 7.13
C ILE A 203 -7.08 12.47 7.81
N ILE A 204 -7.49 13.74 7.65
CA ILE A 204 -6.86 14.88 8.29
C ILE A 204 -6.90 14.74 9.81
N SER A 205 -8.09 14.43 10.38
CA SER A 205 -8.25 14.20 11.81
C SER A 205 -7.29 13.12 12.30
N LEU A 206 -7.21 12.01 11.57
CA LEU A 206 -6.34 10.90 11.91
C LEU A 206 -4.84 11.29 11.84
N LEU A 207 -4.42 11.99 10.80
CA LEU A 207 -3.02 12.45 10.68
C LEU A 207 -2.64 13.41 11.81
N LEU A 208 -3.50 14.35 12.17
CA LEU A 208 -3.30 15.28 13.28
C LEU A 208 -3.26 14.56 14.63
N ASP A 209 -4.09 13.53 14.83
CA ASP A 209 -4.04 12.67 16.03
C ASP A 209 -2.70 11.93 16.15
N PHE A 210 -2.08 11.59 15.02
CA PHE A 210 -0.76 10.98 14.96
C PHE A 210 0.38 11.98 14.93
N GLY A 211 0.09 13.29 15.04
CA GLY A 211 1.06 14.34 15.26
C GLY A 211 1.60 15.00 14.00
N ALA A 212 0.83 14.98 12.91
CA ALA A 212 1.20 15.74 11.72
C ALA A 212 1.30 17.24 12.02
N ASP A 213 2.35 17.89 11.50
CA ASP A 213 2.56 19.32 11.65
C ASP A 213 1.64 20.11 10.72
N ILE A 214 0.67 20.80 11.32
CA ILE A 214 -0.27 21.65 10.59
C ILE A 214 0.41 22.85 9.89
N ASN A 215 1.62 23.21 10.33
CA ASN A 215 2.39 24.34 9.81
C ASN A 215 3.50 23.91 8.82
N ALA A 216 3.62 22.62 8.52
CA ALA A 216 4.57 22.13 7.53
C ALA A 216 4.38 22.87 6.19
N LYS A 217 5.48 23.21 5.53
CA LYS A 217 5.47 23.94 4.26
C LYS A 217 5.98 23.05 3.14
N ASN A 218 5.23 23.00 2.04
CA ASN A 218 5.65 22.32 0.83
C ASN A 218 6.67 23.16 0.02
N THR A 219 7.03 22.69 -1.18
CA THR A 219 7.96 23.37 -2.11
C THR A 219 7.50 24.78 -2.50
N ASP A 220 6.20 25.03 -2.51
CA ASP A 220 5.61 26.35 -2.82
C ASP A 220 5.43 27.23 -1.58
N TYR A 221 6.03 26.84 -0.43
CA TYR A 221 5.89 27.50 0.88
C TYR A 221 4.44 27.55 1.39
N LYS A 222 3.55 26.71 0.86
CA LYS A 222 2.16 26.58 1.29
C LYS A 222 2.01 25.58 2.43
N ARG A 223 1.15 25.90 3.41
CA ARG A 223 0.75 24.99 4.49
C ARG A 223 -0.42 24.10 4.01
N PRO A 224 -0.73 23.00 4.69
CA PRO A 224 -1.91 22.18 4.37
C PRO A 224 -3.22 22.99 4.26
N VAL A 225 -3.41 24.01 5.11
CA VAL A 225 -4.59 24.88 5.04
C VAL A 225 -4.62 25.73 3.77
N ASP A 226 -3.45 26.14 3.25
CA ASP A 226 -3.35 27.01 2.08
C ASP A 226 -3.59 26.25 0.75
N VAL A 227 -3.47 24.91 0.78
CA VAL A 227 -3.77 24.02 -0.38
C VAL A 227 -5.19 23.45 -0.35
N ALA A 228 -5.88 23.57 0.80
CA ALA A 228 -7.28 23.16 0.91
C ALA A 228 -8.19 24.05 0.04
N ALA A 229 -9.28 23.46 -0.47
CA ALA A 229 -10.25 24.24 -1.22
C ALA A 229 -10.87 25.35 -0.34
N ALA A 230 -10.89 26.58 -0.84
CA ALA A 230 -11.42 27.73 -0.10
C ALA A 230 -12.87 27.49 0.38
N ARG A 231 -13.16 27.84 1.63
CA ARG A 231 -14.46 27.66 2.30
C ARG A 231 -14.89 26.19 2.42
N SER A 232 -13.96 25.23 2.24
CA SER A 232 -14.26 23.81 2.43
C SER A 232 -14.43 23.46 3.91
N SER A 233 -14.97 22.25 4.16
CA SER A 233 -15.01 21.67 5.51
C SER A 233 -13.61 21.44 6.07
N VAL A 234 -12.67 21.10 5.19
CA VAL A 234 -11.25 20.87 5.53
C VAL A 234 -10.57 22.15 5.99
N GLU A 235 -10.69 23.25 5.23
CA GLU A 235 -10.13 24.54 5.64
C GLU A 235 -10.63 24.96 7.03
N ARG A 236 -11.95 24.88 7.24
CA ARG A 236 -12.57 25.21 8.54
C ARG A 236 -12.06 24.29 9.66
N TYR A 237 -11.92 23.01 9.38
CA TYR A 237 -11.42 22.03 10.35
C TYR A 237 -9.96 22.31 10.74
N LEU A 238 -9.09 22.59 9.77
CA LEU A 238 -7.68 22.92 10.02
C LEU A 238 -7.53 24.22 10.81
N LEU A 239 -8.27 25.28 10.45
CA LEU A 239 -8.27 26.55 11.20
C LEU A 239 -8.80 26.37 12.64
N GLN A 240 -9.82 25.54 12.83
CA GLN A 240 -10.34 25.24 14.16
C GLN A 240 -9.32 24.46 14.99
N TYR A 241 -8.59 23.52 14.38
CA TYR A 241 -7.55 22.76 15.05
C TYR A 241 -6.35 23.65 15.43
N GLU A 242 -5.94 24.57 14.55
CA GLU A 242 -4.88 25.56 14.82
C GLU A 242 -5.24 26.46 16.02
N ALA A 243 -6.52 26.83 16.15
CA ALA A 243 -7.01 27.65 17.26
C ALA A 243 -7.09 26.89 18.61
N ASN A 244 -7.08 25.55 18.60
CA ASN A 244 -7.24 24.73 19.78
C ASN A 244 -5.96 23.94 20.04
N PRO A 245 -5.26 24.16 21.15
CA PRO A 245 -4.03 23.42 21.46
C PRO A 245 -4.31 21.92 21.68
N CYS A 246 -3.37 21.08 21.27
CA CYS A 246 -3.42 19.64 21.53
C CYS A 246 -3.54 19.35 23.03
N SER A 247 -4.34 18.36 23.38
CA SER A 247 -4.45 17.95 24.78
C SER A 247 -3.13 17.38 25.31
N LEU A 248 -2.84 17.56 26.59
CA LEU A 248 -1.65 16.99 27.21
C LEU A 248 -1.57 15.46 27.02
N CYS A 249 -2.71 14.78 27.09
CA CYS A 249 -2.79 13.35 26.85
C CYS A 249 -2.30 12.98 25.44
N GLN A 250 -2.70 13.74 24.42
CA GLN A 250 -2.24 13.53 23.03
C GLN A 250 -0.74 13.76 22.90
N LEU A 251 -0.21 14.84 23.48
CA LEU A 251 1.23 15.12 23.48
C LEU A 251 2.02 14.01 24.19
N CYS A 252 1.54 13.50 25.33
CA CYS A 252 2.15 12.38 26.04
C CYS A 252 2.15 11.11 25.18
N ARG A 253 1.03 10.79 24.50
CA ARG A 253 0.93 9.64 23.59
C ARG A 253 1.97 9.71 22.49
N LEU A 254 2.05 10.85 21.80
CA LEU A 254 3.01 11.10 20.72
C LEU A 254 4.45 10.97 21.21
N SER A 255 4.75 11.57 22.36
CA SER A 255 6.08 11.49 22.97
C SER A 255 6.49 10.07 23.31
N ILE A 256 5.60 9.28 23.92
CA ILE A 256 5.87 7.88 24.26
C ILE A 256 6.10 7.05 22.98
N ARG A 257 5.24 7.19 21.97
CA ARG A 257 5.39 6.46 20.70
C ARG A 257 6.69 6.82 20.00
N LYS A 258 7.05 8.11 19.98
CA LYS A 258 8.32 8.59 19.42
C LYS A 258 9.53 7.99 20.15
N CYS A 259 9.51 7.93 21.48
CA CYS A 259 10.56 7.30 22.28
C CYS A 259 10.68 5.79 22.06
N MET A 260 9.58 5.11 21.80
CA MET A 260 9.60 3.69 21.47
C MET A 260 10.17 3.40 20.09
N GLY A 261 9.92 4.29 19.13
CA GLY A 261 10.27 4.10 17.72
C GLY A 261 9.41 3.05 17.02
N GLN A 262 9.41 3.04 15.70
CA GLN A 262 8.57 2.16 14.86
C GLN A 262 8.75 0.68 15.18
N SER A 263 10.01 0.24 15.24
CA SER A 263 10.38 -1.18 15.42
C SER A 263 9.87 -1.80 16.74
N ARG A 264 9.48 -0.98 17.72
CA ARG A 264 9.03 -1.46 19.04
C ARG A 264 7.55 -1.21 19.32
N LEU A 265 6.80 -0.59 18.41
CA LEU A 265 5.36 -0.33 18.62
C LEU A 265 4.55 -1.62 18.79
N HIS A 266 4.94 -2.70 18.13
CA HIS A 266 4.33 -4.02 18.29
C HIS A 266 4.48 -4.59 19.71
N LEU A 267 5.42 -4.09 20.52
CA LEU A 267 5.66 -4.53 21.89
C LEU A 267 4.74 -3.82 22.93
N ILE A 268 3.94 -2.82 22.52
CA ILE A 268 3.02 -2.12 23.45
C ILE A 268 2.12 -3.10 24.22
N PRO A 269 1.54 -4.16 23.63
CA PRO A 269 0.76 -5.14 24.38
C PRO A 269 1.55 -5.87 25.48
N CYS A 270 2.87 -6.02 25.31
CA CYS A 270 3.77 -6.72 26.22
C CYS A 270 4.22 -5.85 27.41
N LEU A 271 4.02 -4.52 27.34
CA LEU A 271 4.39 -3.62 28.43
C LEU A 271 3.57 -3.94 29.68
N GLN A 272 4.18 -3.79 30.86
CA GLN A 272 3.50 -3.92 32.16
C GLN A 272 2.70 -2.65 32.47
N LEU A 273 1.68 -2.37 31.66
CA LEU A 273 0.80 -1.22 31.79
C LEU A 273 -0.65 -1.69 31.93
N PRO A 274 -1.52 -0.93 32.63
CA PRO A 274 -2.96 -1.17 32.60
C PRO A 274 -3.50 -1.21 31.16
N THR A 275 -4.51 -2.06 30.92
CA THR A 275 -5.11 -2.27 29.59
C THR A 275 -5.58 -0.95 28.94
N VAL A 276 -6.15 -0.03 29.74
CA VAL A 276 -6.59 1.29 29.30
C VAL A 276 -5.43 2.09 28.67
N LEU A 277 -4.25 2.07 29.32
CA LEU A 277 -3.07 2.77 28.79
C LEU A 277 -2.50 2.08 27.55
N LYS A 278 -2.53 0.75 27.50
CA LYS A 278 -2.14 0.02 26.27
C LYS A 278 -3.05 0.38 25.10
N ASN A 279 -4.37 0.33 25.31
CA ASN A 279 -5.35 0.71 24.31
C ASN A 279 -5.18 2.17 23.86
N PHE A 280 -4.92 3.07 24.82
CA PHE A 280 -4.66 4.47 24.52
C PHE A 280 -3.42 4.67 23.67
N LEU A 281 -2.31 3.99 23.97
CA LEU A 281 -1.07 4.06 23.17
C LEU A 281 -1.23 3.44 21.78
N GLN A 282 -2.16 2.48 21.63
CA GLN A 282 -2.48 1.83 20.35
C GLN A 282 -3.62 2.51 19.58
N TYR A 283 -4.14 3.65 20.05
CA TYR A 283 -5.32 4.34 19.46
C TYR A 283 -6.60 3.48 19.40
N ARG A 284 -6.70 2.43 20.23
CA ARG A 284 -7.89 1.56 20.29
C ARG A 284 -9.04 2.17 21.11
N GLU A 285 -8.73 3.12 21.98
CA GLU A 285 -9.70 3.86 22.78
C GLU A 285 -9.31 5.35 22.82
N THR A 286 -10.31 6.21 22.65
CA THR A 286 -10.17 7.62 22.97
C THR A 286 -10.46 7.74 24.45
N ILE A 287 -9.49 8.16 25.27
CA ILE A 287 -9.77 8.56 26.66
C ILE A 287 -10.61 9.82 26.55
N ARG A 288 -11.94 9.62 26.57
CA ARG A 288 -12.89 10.73 26.73
C ARG A 288 -12.84 11.08 28.21
N ASN A 289 -12.27 12.24 28.52
CA ASN A 289 -12.29 12.95 29.81
C ASN A 289 -11.49 12.30 30.96
N PHE A 290 -10.29 12.83 31.17
CA PHE A 290 -9.81 13.16 32.51
C PHE A 290 -9.73 14.67 32.66
#